data_19f8b20bf300c9788e14a0daf75c7fd5
#
_entry.id   19f8b20bf300c9788e14a0daf75c7fd5
#
_cell.length_a   1.000
_cell.length_b   1.000
_cell.length_c   1.000
_cell.angle_alpha   90.00
_cell.angle_beta   90.00
_cell.angle_gamma   90.00
#
_symmetry.space_group_name_H-M   'P 1'
#
loop_
_entity.id
_entity.type
_entity.pdbx_description
1 polymer ?
#
loop_
_entity_poly.entity_id
_entity_poly.type
_entity_poly.pdbx_seq_one_letter_code
_entity_poly.pdbx_strand_id
1 'polypeptide(L)'
;MKKILYLLVAALLCHSVLAQQPETFPVNGTYDQRDGLYAFTNATIYTNYNKKIEKATLLIQNGKVVQVGTAVTIPKNAVKIDLKGKFIYPAFIDLYTNYGLPEAKSKERRDGKP
;
A
#
# COMPACT_ATOMS: atom_id res chain seq x y z
N MET A 1 45.75 24.84 15.31
CA MET A 1 44.55 24.70 16.15
C MET A 1 43.27 24.87 15.34
N LYS A 2 43.07 25.94 14.57
CA LYS A 2 41.85 26.16 13.77
C LYS A 2 41.50 25.02 12.77
N LYS A 3 42.51 24.44 12.08
CA LYS A 3 42.32 23.35 11.12
C LYS A 3 41.80 22.05 11.76
N ILE A 4 42.23 21.77 13.01
CA ILE A 4 41.79 20.58 13.75
C ILE A 4 40.33 20.75 14.19
N LEU A 5 39.94 21.98 14.55
CA LEU A 5 38.55 22.31 14.93
C LEU A 5 37.58 22.09 13.74
N TYR A 6 37.95 22.51 12.53
CA TYR A 6 37.15 22.28 11.32
C TYR A 6 36.99 20.78 10.98
N LEU A 7 38.03 19.98 11.17
CA LEU A 7 37.98 18.52 10.96
C LEU A 7 37.06 17.85 11.98
N LEU A 8 37.07 18.30 13.24
CA LEU A 8 36.17 17.77 14.27
C LEU A 8 34.70 18.13 14.02
N VAL A 9 34.41 19.34 13.57
CA VAL A 9 33.07 19.79 13.20
C VAL A 9 32.56 19.02 11.96
N ALA A 10 33.42 18.81 10.95
CA ALA A 10 33.05 18.02 9.76
C ALA A 10 32.75 16.55 10.11
N ALA A 11 33.53 15.94 11.01
CA ALA A 11 33.29 14.59 11.49
C ALA A 11 31.97 14.45 12.27
N LEU A 12 31.58 15.44 13.07
CA LEU A 12 30.31 15.47 13.80
C LEU A 12 29.11 15.58 12.85
N LEU A 13 29.24 16.33 11.76
CA LEU A 13 28.17 16.49 10.76
C LEU A 13 27.91 15.21 9.92
N CYS A 14 28.95 14.36 9.74
CA CYS A 14 28.80 13.11 9.02
C CYS A 14 27.98 12.05 9.78
N HIS A 15 27.86 12.12 11.09
CA HIS A 15 27.15 11.11 11.88
C HIS A 15 25.62 11.27 11.87
N SER A 16 25.10 12.43 11.49
CA SER A 16 23.65 12.66 11.43
C SER A 16 22.95 12.06 10.22
N VAL A 17 23.69 11.55 9.22
CA VAL A 17 23.10 11.01 7.98
C VAL A 17 22.75 9.52 8.09
N LEU A 18 23.26 8.80 9.09
CA LEU A 18 23.05 7.35 9.24
C LEU A 18 21.86 6.96 10.12
N ALA A 19 21.14 7.94 10.68
CA ALA A 19 20.06 7.69 11.66
C ALA A 19 18.65 7.58 11.04
N GLN A 20 18.51 7.68 9.73
CA GLN A 20 17.22 7.47 9.09
C GLN A 20 17.03 5.99 8.78
N GLN A 21 16.64 5.21 9.78
CA GLN A 21 16.11 3.88 9.54
C GLN A 21 14.75 4.04 8.81
N PRO A 22 14.51 3.26 7.74
CA PRO A 22 13.18 3.23 7.15
C PRO A 22 12.18 2.79 8.22
N GLU A 23 11.11 3.56 8.39
CA GLU A 23 10.03 3.18 9.29
C GLU A 23 9.52 1.79 8.93
N THR A 24 9.71 0.83 9.83
CA THR A 24 9.14 -0.49 9.70
C THR A 24 7.64 -0.42 9.98
N PHE A 25 6.85 -1.20 9.23
CA PHE A 25 5.42 -1.32 9.51
C PHE A 25 5.20 -1.73 10.95
N PRO A 26 4.25 -1.10 11.67
CA PRO A 26 3.94 -1.50 13.03
C PRO A 26 3.47 -2.95 13.03
N VAL A 27 4.19 -3.78 13.74
CA VAL A 27 3.80 -5.15 14.04
C VAL A 27 2.72 -5.05 15.12
N ASN A 28 1.60 -5.75 15.01
CA ASN A 28 0.49 -5.82 15.97
C ASN A 28 -0.74 -4.93 15.68
N GLY A 29 -1.01 -4.62 14.42
CA GLY A 29 -2.29 -4.01 14.03
C GLY A 29 -2.53 -2.60 14.57
N THR A 30 -1.49 -1.89 15.03
CA THR A 30 -1.57 -0.48 15.35
C THR A 30 -1.75 0.34 14.07
N TYR A 31 -2.57 1.37 14.16
CA TYR A 31 -2.84 2.28 13.04
C TYR A 31 -1.54 2.89 12.51
N ASP A 32 -1.29 2.75 11.22
CA ASP A 32 -0.16 3.38 10.54
C ASP A 32 -0.53 4.83 10.20
N GLN A 33 0.17 5.78 10.82
CA GLN A 33 -0.04 7.21 10.60
C GLN A 33 0.64 7.75 9.34
N ARG A 34 1.29 6.89 8.54
CA ARG A 34 1.86 7.33 7.26
C ARG A 34 0.73 7.83 6.37
N ASP A 35 0.98 8.88 5.61
CA ASP A 35 0.01 9.56 4.72
C ASP A 35 -0.64 8.64 3.67
N GLY A 36 -0.27 7.38 3.64
CA GLY A 36 -0.89 6.37 2.78
C GLY A 36 -1.02 6.79 1.32
N LEU A 37 -0.13 7.67 0.84
CA LEU A 37 -0.16 8.21 -0.52
C LEU A 37 0.79 7.41 -1.41
N TYR A 38 0.23 6.63 -2.31
CA TYR A 38 0.97 5.75 -3.22
C TYR A 38 0.64 6.06 -4.67
N ALA A 39 1.66 6.10 -5.52
CA ALA A 39 1.53 6.23 -6.96
C ALA A 39 2.08 4.99 -7.65
N PHE A 40 1.21 4.15 -8.18
CA PHE A 40 1.56 2.99 -8.99
C PHE A 40 1.67 3.42 -10.45
N THR A 41 2.88 3.39 -11.02
CA THR A 41 3.16 3.93 -12.35
C THR A 41 3.43 2.85 -13.38
N ASN A 42 3.27 3.18 -14.66
CA ASN A 42 3.60 2.33 -15.81
C ASN A 42 2.85 0.97 -15.86
N ALA A 43 1.66 0.88 -15.27
CA ALA A 43 0.84 -0.32 -15.29
C ALA A 43 -0.19 -0.30 -16.43
N THR A 44 -0.68 -1.48 -16.79
CA THR A 44 -1.93 -1.62 -17.53
C THR A 44 -3.07 -1.78 -16.52
N ILE A 45 -3.99 -0.81 -16.49
CA ILE A 45 -5.04 -0.72 -15.48
C ILE A 45 -6.39 -1.03 -16.11
N TYR A 46 -7.07 -2.05 -15.61
CA TYR A 46 -8.45 -2.37 -15.97
C TYR A 46 -9.39 -1.59 -15.05
N THR A 47 -10.15 -0.66 -15.63
CA THR A 47 -11.12 0.13 -14.87
C THR A 47 -12.47 -0.56 -14.76
N ASN A 48 -12.77 -1.46 -15.70
CA ASN A 48 -13.90 -2.37 -15.67
C ASN A 48 -13.61 -3.58 -16.58
N TYR A 49 -14.58 -4.49 -16.75
CA TYR A 49 -14.41 -5.75 -17.49
C TYR A 49 -14.01 -5.59 -18.97
N ASN A 50 -14.33 -4.45 -19.60
CA ASN A 50 -14.07 -4.21 -21.02
C ASN A 50 -13.19 -3.00 -21.31
N LYS A 51 -12.68 -2.30 -20.28
CA LYS A 51 -11.89 -1.08 -20.46
C LYS A 51 -10.55 -1.15 -19.73
N LYS A 52 -9.46 -1.00 -20.48
CA LYS A 52 -8.10 -0.91 -19.96
C LYS A 52 -7.43 0.41 -20.36
N ILE A 53 -6.49 0.85 -19.56
CA ILE A 53 -5.62 2.00 -19.83
C ILE A 53 -4.18 1.52 -19.72
N GLU A 54 -3.42 1.62 -20.81
CA GLU A 54 -2.01 1.20 -20.84
C GLU A 54 -1.09 2.32 -20.39
N LYS A 55 0.08 1.96 -19.81
CA LYS A 55 1.07 2.89 -19.28
C LYS A 55 0.46 3.93 -18.35
N ALA A 56 -0.51 3.50 -17.57
CA ALA A 56 -1.27 4.35 -16.67
C ALA A 56 -0.64 4.44 -15.29
N THR A 57 -1.05 5.48 -14.56
CA THR A 57 -0.73 5.69 -13.15
C THR A 57 -2.01 5.62 -12.34
N LEU A 58 -1.96 4.89 -11.22
CA LEU A 58 -2.99 4.84 -10.20
C LEU A 58 -2.47 5.56 -8.95
N LEU A 59 -3.18 6.60 -8.53
CA LEU A 59 -2.89 7.33 -7.30
C LEU A 59 -3.88 6.92 -6.21
N ILE A 60 -3.35 6.44 -5.09
CA ILE A 60 -4.14 6.02 -3.93
C ILE A 60 -3.73 6.87 -2.73
N GLN A 61 -4.72 7.35 -1.98
CA GLN A 61 -4.51 8.05 -0.71
C GLN A 61 -5.44 7.46 0.35
N ASN A 62 -4.88 7.09 1.49
CA ASN A 62 -5.64 6.53 2.63
C ASN A 62 -6.56 5.36 2.22
N GLY A 63 -6.05 4.46 1.38
CA GLY A 63 -6.81 3.30 0.88
C GLY A 63 -7.87 3.61 -0.17
N LYS A 64 -7.99 4.87 -0.62
CA LYS A 64 -8.96 5.28 -1.64
C LYS A 64 -8.27 5.68 -2.94
N VAL A 65 -8.85 5.31 -4.06
CA VAL A 65 -8.40 5.77 -5.38
C VAL A 65 -8.72 7.25 -5.53
N VAL A 66 -7.68 8.06 -5.75
CA VAL A 66 -7.79 9.50 -5.96
C VAL A 66 -7.87 9.80 -7.45
N GLN A 67 -6.98 9.18 -8.24
CA GLN A 67 -6.91 9.43 -9.67
C GLN A 67 -6.34 8.20 -10.40
N VAL A 68 -6.82 7.98 -11.63
CA VAL A 68 -6.30 6.95 -12.53
C VAL A 68 -6.25 7.50 -13.95
N GLY A 69 -5.15 7.24 -14.68
CA GLY A 69 -4.98 7.69 -16.06
C GLY A 69 -3.54 7.74 -16.52
N THR A 70 -3.32 8.19 -17.74
CA THR A 70 -1.96 8.35 -18.31
C THR A 70 -1.29 9.67 -17.91
N ALA A 71 -2.07 10.69 -17.58
CA ALA A 71 -1.61 12.04 -17.23
C ALA A 71 -1.97 12.40 -15.78
N VAL A 72 -1.53 11.57 -14.83
CA VAL A 72 -1.76 11.78 -13.38
C VAL A 72 -0.63 12.61 -12.81
N THR A 73 -0.97 13.71 -12.12
CA THR A 73 0.01 14.51 -11.38
C THR A 73 0.35 13.81 -10.08
N ILE A 74 1.60 13.37 -9.93
CA ILE A 74 2.05 12.67 -8.74
C ILE A 74 2.60 13.67 -7.74
N PRO A 75 2.05 13.79 -6.52
CA PRO A 75 2.58 14.65 -5.46
C PRO A 75 4.00 14.24 -5.06
N LYS A 76 4.80 15.21 -4.61
CA LYS A 76 6.21 14.98 -4.25
C LYS A 76 6.38 14.02 -3.07
N ASN A 77 5.43 13.99 -2.15
CA ASN A 77 5.40 13.13 -0.97
C ASN A 77 4.81 11.72 -1.24
N ALA A 78 4.39 11.43 -2.48
CA ALA A 78 3.87 10.11 -2.80
C ALA A 78 4.98 9.07 -2.93
N VAL A 79 4.76 7.90 -2.37
CA VAL A 79 5.60 6.71 -2.58
C VAL A 79 5.34 6.20 -4.01
N LYS A 80 6.36 6.28 -4.88
CA LYS A 80 6.26 5.82 -6.26
C LYS A 80 6.66 4.37 -6.37
N ILE A 81 5.80 3.56 -6.99
CA ILE A 81 6.05 2.13 -7.26
C ILE A 81 5.90 1.91 -8.76
N ASP A 82 6.99 1.53 -9.42
CA ASP A 82 6.96 1.24 -10.86
C ASP A 82 6.46 -0.21 -11.09
N LEU A 83 5.35 -0.31 -11.80
CA LEU A 83 4.70 -1.58 -12.13
C LEU A 83 4.83 -1.93 -13.62
N LYS A 84 5.92 -1.53 -14.27
CA LYS A 84 6.17 -1.81 -15.68
C LYS A 84 5.95 -3.30 -16.01
N GLY A 85 5.08 -3.56 -16.97
CA GLY A 85 4.72 -4.91 -17.40
C GLY A 85 3.72 -5.64 -16.50
N LYS A 86 3.20 -4.98 -15.45
CA LYS A 86 2.18 -5.54 -14.57
C LYS A 86 0.81 -4.99 -14.86
N PHE A 87 -0.19 -5.71 -14.36
CA PHE A 87 -1.60 -5.38 -14.53
C PHE A 87 -2.23 -5.04 -13.18
N ILE A 88 -3.15 -4.08 -13.16
CA ILE A 88 -3.99 -3.75 -12.01
C ILE A 88 -5.45 -4.01 -12.38
N TYR A 89 -6.14 -4.75 -11.53
CA TYR A 89 -7.55 -5.09 -11.67
C TYR A 89 -8.32 -4.58 -10.45
N PRO A 90 -9.62 -4.25 -10.60
CA PRO A 90 -10.50 -4.08 -9.45
C PRO A 90 -10.57 -5.37 -8.63
N ALA A 91 -10.74 -5.25 -7.31
CA ALA A 91 -10.93 -6.42 -6.47
C ALA A 91 -12.26 -7.13 -6.81
N PHE A 92 -12.26 -8.45 -6.67
CA PHE A 92 -13.50 -9.22 -6.74
C PHE A 92 -14.28 -9.03 -5.42
N ILE A 93 -15.57 -8.81 -5.55
CA ILE A 93 -16.51 -8.73 -4.42
C ILE A 93 -17.42 -9.93 -4.53
N ASP A 94 -17.31 -10.86 -3.60
CA ASP A 94 -18.26 -11.96 -3.46
C ASP A 94 -19.37 -11.51 -2.50
N LEU A 95 -20.57 -11.34 -3.05
CA LEU A 95 -21.74 -10.88 -2.29
C LEU A 95 -22.32 -11.98 -1.40
N TYR A 96 -21.99 -13.23 -1.64
CA TYR A 96 -22.48 -14.38 -0.88
C TYR A 96 -21.38 -15.42 -0.71
N THR A 97 -20.58 -15.27 0.34
CA THR A 97 -19.54 -16.21 0.69
C THR A 97 -19.59 -16.60 2.16
N ASN A 98 -19.33 -17.85 2.45
CA ASN A 98 -19.10 -18.36 3.79
C ASN A 98 -17.61 -18.54 4.10
N TYR A 99 -16.72 -18.02 3.24
CA TYR A 99 -15.28 -18.08 3.48
C TYR A 99 -14.91 -17.38 4.80
N GLY A 100 -14.19 -18.10 5.65
CA GLY A 100 -13.79 -17.60 6.97
C GLY A 100 -14.88 -17.64 8.05
N LEU A 101 -16.08 -18.08 7.72
CA LEU A 101 -17.12 -18.37 8.73
C LEU A 101 -16.94 -19.82 9.26
N PRO A 102 -17.07 -20.04 10.57
CA PRO A 102 -17.12 -21.40 11.09
C PRO A 102 -18.31 -22.14 10.47
N GLU A 103 -18.12 -23.39 10.08
CA GLU A 103 -19.23 -24.24 9.62
C GLU A 103 -20.33 -24.22 10.66
N ALA A 104 -21.56 -23.89 10.20
CA ALA A 104 -22.74 -23.98 11.05
C ALA A 104 -22.88 -25.45 11.49
N LYS A 105 -22.61 -25.73 12.77
CA LYS A 105 -22.91 -27.05 13.33
C LYS A 105 -24.39 -27.32 13.06
N SER A 106 -24.66 -28.30 12.19
CA SER A 106 -26.03 -28.78 12.00
C SER A 106 -26.53 -29.18 13.38
N LYS A 107 -27.58 -28.52 13.86
CA LYS A 107 -28.30 -29.01 15.04
C LYS A 107 -28.82 -30.39 14.63
N GLU A 108 -28.22 -31.45 15.17
CA GLU A 108 -28.84 -32.77 15.11
C GLU A 108 -30.28 -32.57 15.51
N ARG A 109 -31.21 -32.81 14.57
CA ARG A 109 -32.61 -32.98 14.93
C ARG A 109 -32.61 -34.10 15.94
N ARG A 110 -32.83 -33.77 17.18
CA ARG A 110 -33.29 -34.73 18.15
C ARG A 110 -34.63 -35.20 17.61
N ASP A 111 -34.61 -36.29 16.85
CA ASP A 111 -35.82 -37.00 16.49
C ASP A 111 -36.39 -37.50 17.82
N GLY A 112 -37.32 -36.72 18.29
CA GLY A 112 -38.16 -37.13 19.43
C GLY A 112 -38.92 -38.36 18.97
N LYS A 113 -38.42 -39.52 19.32
CA LYS A 113 -39.18 -40.75 19.21
C LYS A 113 -40.16 -40.75 20.36
N PRO A 114 -41.47 -41.03 20.14
CA PRO A 114 -42.47 -41.09 21.19
C PRO A 114 -42.21 -42.21 22.17
#